data_ee576773a9b5ceeb645eba17d45f10df
#
_entry.id   ee576773a9b5ceeb645eba17d45f10df
#
_cell.length_a   1.000
_cell.length_b   1.000
_cell.length_c   1.000
_cell.angle_alpha   90.00
_cell.angle_beta   90.00
_cell.angle_gamma   90.00
#
_symmetry.space_group_name_H-M   'P 1'
#
loop_
_entity.id
_entity.type
_entity.pdbx_description
1 polymer ?
#
loop_
_entity_poly.entity_id
_entity_poly.type
_entity_poly.pdbx_seq_one_letter_code
_entity_poly.pdbx_strand_id
1 'polypeptide(L)'
;HVDGVGIIKNISKDSEDIELVIECPTILMKYIIEKGSVAVDGISLTVAKVDNNKNSFSVAIIPHTLKETVLYYKKSGDKVNIENDIIGKYVEKLLSFNDFNFNNEIYNKKNSNINMEFLIKNGF
;
A
#
# COMPACT_ATOMS: atom_id res chain seq x y z
N HIS A 1 6.57 2.90 11.62
CA HIS A 1 7.63 2.03 11.11
C HIS A 1 7.78 2.18 9.58
N VAL A 2 8.83 2.86 9.19
CA VAL A 2 9.04 3.22 7.78
C VAL A 2 9.51 2.02 6.97
N ASP A 3 8.83 1.75 5.84
CA ASP A 3 9.21 0.66 4.93
C ASP A 3 10.14 1.13 3.81
N GLY A 4 10.09 2.40 3.46
CA GLY A 4 10.93 2.96 2.43
C GLY A 4 10.66 4.44 2.19
N VAL A 5 11.29 4.98 1.17
CA VAL A 5 11.19 6.40 0.81
C VAL A 5 10.62 6.53 -0.59
N GLY A 6 9.64 7.41 -0.73
CA GLY A 6 9.08 7.80 -2.02
C GLY A 6 9.47 9.22 -2.38
N ILE A 7 9.16 9.61 -3.60
CA ILE A 7 9.40 10.96 -4.11
C ILE A 7 8.09 11.51 -4.66
N ILE A 8 7.73 12.70 -4.23
CA ILE A 8 6.55 13.39 -4.76
C ILE A 8 6.84 13.79 -6.20
N LYS A 9 6.04 13.27 -7.14
CA LYS A 9 6.17 13.59 -8.56
C LYS A 9 5.30 14.75 -8.98
N ASN A 10 4.13 14.87 -8.37
CA ASN A 10 3.19 15.92 -8.72
C ASN A 10 2.24 16.20 -7.56
N ILE A 11 1.80 17.43 -7.48
CA ILE A 11 0.77 17.89 -6.54
C ILE A 11 -0.28 18.62 -7.37
N SER A 12 -1.50 18.10 -7.44
CA SER A 12 -2.59 18.69 -8.17
C SER A 12 -3.61 19.29 -7.21
N LYS A 13 -3.97 20.56 -7.41
CA LYS A 13 -4.93 21.28 -6.56
C LYS A 13 -6.16 21.70 -7.34
N ASP A 14 -6.44 21.06 -8.47
CA ASP A 14 -7.49 21.48 -9.40
C ASP A 14 -8.90 21.03 -9.00
N SER A 15 -9.02 20.18 -7.99
CA SER A 15 -10.29 19.69 -7.47
C SER A 15 -10.44 20.06 -5.99
N GLU A 16 -11.58 19.69 -5.40
CA GLU A 16 -11.82 19.91 -3.97
C GLU A 16 -10.76 19.24 -3.11
N ASP A 17 -10.28 18.07 -3.53
CA ASP A 17 -9.22 17.35 -2.88
C ASP A 17 -7.89 17.60 -3.58
N ILE A 18 -6.82 17.56 -2.80
CA ILE A 18 -5.47 17.66 -3.33
C ILE A 18 -4.98 16.25 -3.63
N GLU A 19 -4.48 16.05 -4.86
CA GLU A 19 -3.90 14.78 -5.26
C GLU A 19 -2.37 14.86 -5.22
N LEU A 20 -1.76 13.94 -4.50
CA LEU A 20 -0.31 13.74 -4.51
C LEU A 20 0.02 12.48 -5.30
N VAL A 21 0.90 12.61 -6.28
CA VAL A 21 1.44 11.46 -7.01
C VAL A 21 2.83 11.17 -6.46
N ILE A 22 3.04 9.95 -5.99
CA ILE A 22 4.27 9.54 -5.32
C ILE A 22 4.87 8.35 -6.06
N GLU A 23 6.14 8.46 -6.42
CA GLU A 23 6.92 7.34 -6.96
C GLU A 23 7.67 6.67 -5.81
N CYS A 24 7.66 5.35 -5.77
CA CYS A 24 8.36 4.60 -4.74
C CYS A 24 9.03 3.35 -5.31
N PRO A 25 9.96 2.73 -4.57
CA PRO A 25 10.62 1.51 -5.03
C PRO A 25 9.62 0.40 -5.37
N THR A 26 9.94 -0.36 -6.40
CA THR A 26 9.10 -1.45 -6.90
C THR A 26 8.69 -2.43 -5.81
N ILE A 27 9.59 -2.70 -4.87
CA ILE A 27 9.33 -3.65 -3.78
C ILE A 27 8.17 -3.20 -2.88
N LEU A 28 7.93 -1.88 -2.77
CA LEU A 28 6.84 -1.35 -1.97
C LEU A 28 5.51 -1.37 -2.72
N MET A 29 5.55 -1.32 -4.05
CA MET A 29 4.34 -1.24 -4.88
C MET A 29 3.42 -2.44 -4.71
N LYS A 30 3.95 -3.61 -4.39
CA LYS A 30 3.13 -4.81 -4.19
C LYS A 30 2.16 -4.71 -3.01
N TYR A 31 2.42 -3.82 -2.07
CA TYR A 31 1.54 -3.60 -0.91
C TYR A 31 0.59 -2.43 -1.11
N ILE A 32 0.77 -1.66 -2.18
CA ILE A 32 -0.04 -0.47 -2.43
C ILE A 32 -1.19 -0.85 -3.35
N ILE A 33 -2.39 -0.78 -2.79
CA ILE A 33 -3.61 -1.26 -3.43
C ILE A 33 -4.58 -0.08 -3.54
N GLU A 34 -5.20 0.06 -4.69
CA GLU A 34 -6.24 1.07 -4.92
C GLU A 34 -7.35 0.92 -3.88
N LYS A 35 -7.75 2.03 -3.27
CA LYS A 35 -8.70 2.15 -2.15
C LYS A 35 -8.17 1.64 -0.81
N GLY A 36 -6.94 1.11 -0.78
CA GLY A 36 -6.28 0.75 0.47
C GLY A 36 -5.66 1.94 1.18
N SER A 37 -4.99 1.68 2.28
CA SER A 37 -4.33 2.69 3.10
C SER A 37 -2.81 2.64 2.94
N VAL A 38 -2.20 3.81 3.01
CA VAL A 38 -0.75 3.96 3.06
C VAL A 38 -0.44 5.14 3.98
N ALA A 39 0.61 5.04 4.79
CA ALA A 39 1.06 6.16 5.59
C ALA A 39 2.19 6.89 4.86
N VAL A 40 2.03 8.19 4.68
CA VAL A 40 3.00 9.07 4.03
C VAL A 40 3.42 10.09 5.08
N ASP A 41 4.70 10.09 5.44
CA ASP A 41 5.23 10.90 6.54
C ASP A 41 4.40 10.79 7.82
N GLY A 42 3.97 9.58 8.14
CA GLY A 42 3.19 9.30 9.34
C GLY A 42 1.70 9.59 9.25
N ILE A 43 1.22 10.01 8.08
CA ILE A 43 -0.18 10.37 7.86
C ILE A 43 -0.85 9.27 7.05
N SER A 44 -1.89 8.64 7.61
CA SER A 44 -2.64 7.58 6.92
C SER A 44 -3.54 8.19 5.84
N LEU A 45 -3.35 7.76 4.62
CA LEU A 45 -4.07 8.27 3.46
C LEU A 45 -4.63 7.13 2.63
N THR A 46 -5.72 7.41 1.92
CA THR A 46 -6.33 6.44 1.01
C THR A 46 -5.69 6.53 -0.37
N VAL A 47 -5.34 5.37 -0.92
CA VAL A 47 -4.79 5.28 -2.27
C VAL A 47 -5.91 5.45 -3.29
N ALA A 48 -5.78 6.47 -4.14
CA ALA A 48 -6.76 6.76 -5.17
C ALA A 48 -6.49 5.99 -6.46
N LYS A 49 -5.22 5.91 -6.89
CA LYS A 49 -4.81 5.24 -8.13
C LYS A 49 -3.45 4.58 -7.94
N VAL A 50 -3.23 3.51 -8.70
CA VAL A 50 -1.93 2.80 -8.71
C VAL A 50 -1.49 2.63 -10.16
N ASP A 51 -0.22 2.95 -10.45
CA ASP A 51 0.40 2.72 -11.76
C ASP A 51 1.67 1.90 -11.55
N ASN A 52 1.55 0.59 -11.71
CA ASN A 52 2.67 -0.33 -11.53
C ASN A 52 3.75 -0.19 -12.59
N ASN A 53 3.41 0.32 -13.78
CA ASN A 53 4.39 0.53 -14.84
C ASN A 53 5.34 1.69 -14.51
N LYS A 54 4.84 2.69 -13.81
CA LYS A 54 5.63 3.87 -13.41
C LYS A 54 6.11 3.80 -11.96
N ASN A 55 5.81 2.72 -11.24
CA ASN A 55 6.10 2.59 -9.81
C ASN A 55 5.57 3.78 -9.02
N SER A 56 4.35 4.20 -9.32
CA SER A 56 3.73 5.36 -8.68
C SER A 56 2.32 5.06 -8.23
N PHE A 57 1.88 5.83 -7.26
CA PHE A 57 0.51 5.82 -6.79
C PHE A 57 0.09 7.24 -6.45
N SER A 58 -1.21 7.47 -6.39
CA SER A 58 -1.73 8.76 -5.96
C SER A 58 -2.59 8.60 -4.72
N VAL A 59 -2.55 9.62 -3.88
CA VAL A 59 -3.39 9.74 -2.69
C VAL A 59 -4.15 11.05 -2.76
N ALA A 60 -5.39 11.04 -2.27
CA ALA A 60 -6.22 12.23 -2.16
C ALA A 60 -6.16 12.75 -0.73
N ILE A 61 -5.92 14.04 -0.57
CA ILE A 61 -5.84 14.69 0.74
C ILE A 61 -6.83 15.84 0.78
N ILE A 62 -7.65 15.89 1.84
CA ILE A 62 -8.52 17.01 2.11
C ILE A 62 -7.65 18.24 2.44
N PRO A 63 -7.92 19.43 1.88
CA PRO A 63 -7.09 20.61 2.13
C PRO A 63 -6.83 20.93 3.60
N HIS A 64 -7.83 20.74 4.46
CA HIS A 64 -7.66 20.94 5.89
C HIS A 64 -6.62 20.00 6.48
N THR A 65 -6.66 18.71 6.11
CA THR A 65 -5.68 17.71 6.54
C THR A 65 -4.28 18.07 6.06
N LEU A 66 -4.14 18.55 4.83
CA LEU A 66 -2.85 18.99 4.30
C LEU A 66 -2.25 20.10 5.15
N LYS A 67 -3.05 21.12 5.49
CA LYS A 67 -2.60 22.27 6.29
C LYS A 67 -2.12 21.88 7.69
N GLU A 68 -2.73 20.85 8.27
CA GLU A 68 -2.42 20.39 9.63
C GLU A 68 -1.24 19.42 9.69
N THR A 69 -0.58 19.15 8.56
CA THR A 69 0.45 18.12 8.48
C THR A 69 1.74 18.64 7.89
N VAL A 70 2.82 17.86 8.06
CA VAL A 70 4.12 18.17 7.47
C VAL A 70 4.08 18.17 5.94
N LEU A 71 3.10 17.52 5.33
CA LEU A 71 2.94 17.49 3.88
C LEU A 71 2.62 18.87 3.29
N TYR A 72 2.11 19.79 4.11
CA TYR A 72 1.85 21.16 3.66
C TYR A 72 3.11 21.84 3.09
N TYR A 73 4.28 21.54 3.66
CA TYR A 73 5.56 22.13 3.27
C TYR A 73 6.28 21.36 2.18
N LYS A 74 5.76 20.22 1.78
CA LYS A 74 6.36 19.40 0.72
C LYS A 74 5.95 19.90 -0.66
N LYS A 75 6.83 19.67 -1.61
CA LYS A 75 6.62 20.03 -3.01
C LYS A 75 7.12 18.93 -3.92
N SER A 76 6.82 19.04 -5.20
CA SER A 76 7.31 18.11 -6.21
C SER A 76 8.83 17.98 -6.13
N GLY A 77 9.33 16.75 -6.12
CA GLY A 77 10.73 16.44 -5.95
C GLY A 77 11.14 16.10 -4.52
N ASP A 78 10.32 16.43 -3.53
CA ASP A 78 10.63 16.14 -2.14
C ASP A 78 10.43 14.66 -1.80
N LYS A 79 11.20 14.18 -0.84
CA LYS A 79 11.12 12.81 -0.34
C LYS A 79 10.08 12.71 0.75
N VAL A 80 9.42 11.56 0.81
CA VAL A 80 8.46 11.22 1.86
C VAL A 80 8.72 9.80 2.36
N ASN A 81 8.46 9.58 3.64
CA ASN A 81 8.55 8.24 4.21
C ASN A 81 7.26 7.47 3.91
N ILE A 82 7.40 6.24 3.48
CA ILE A 82 6.28 5.37 3.14
C ILE A 82 6.20 4.23 4.14
N GLU A 83 5.01 4.02 4.68
CA GLU A 83 4.69 2.86 5.50
C GLU A 83 3.48 2.17 4.90
N ASN A 84 3.64 0.89 4.53
CA ASN A 84 2.58 0.12 3.93
C ASN A 84 1.58 -0.38 4.98
N ASP A 85 0.36 -0.65 4.54
CA ASP A 85 -0.68 -1.20 5.39
C ASP A 85 -0.22 -2.56 5.95
N ILE A 86 -0.28 -2.69 7.28
CA ILE A 86 0.10 -3.93 7.97
C ILE A 86 -0.79 -5.11 7.57
N ILE A 87 -2.05 -4.85 7.21
CA ILE A 87 -2.97 -5.90 6.76
C ILE A 87 -2.48 -6.53 5.46
N GLY A 88 -2.01 -5.72 4.51
CA GLY A 88 -1.45 -6.23 3.26
C GLY A 88 -0.24 -7.13 3.49
N LYS A 89 0.63 -6.75 4.41
CA LYS A 89 1.79 -7.57 4.79
C LYS A 89 1.38 -8.87 5.46
N TYR A 90 0.37 -8.80 6.29
CA TYR A 90 -0.15 -9.98 6.99
C TYR A 90 -0.74 -10.99 6.00
N VAL A 91 -1.53 -10.51 5.05
CA VAL A 91 -2.11 -11.37 4.00
C VAL A 91 -1.00 -12.04 3.18
N GLU A 92 0.03 -11.28 2.78
CA GLU A 92 1.17 -11.84 2.05
C GLU A 92 1.85 -12.96 2.84
N LYS A 93 2.06 -12.74 4.13
CA LYS A 93 2.68 -13.75 5.00
C LYS A 93 1.84 -15.02 5.07
N LEU A 94 0.52 -14.90 5.19
CA LEU A 94 -0.38 -16.04 5.21
C LEU A 94 -0.36 -16.81 3.89
N LEU A 95 -0.37 -16.11 2.77
CA LEU A 95 -0.31 -16.74 1.45
C LEU A 95 1.01 -17.47 1.23
N SER A 96 2.12 -16.88 1.65
CA SER A 96 3.43 -17.52 1.58
C SER A 96 3.49 -18.78 2.44
N PHE A 97 2.89 -18.74 3.63
CA PHE A 97 2.79 -19.89 4.51
C PHE A 97 1.97 -21.03 3.88
N ASN A 98 0.84 -20.69 3.25
CA ASN A 98 0.01 -21.67 2.57
C ASN A 98 0.72 -22.29 1.36
N ASP A 99 1.44 -21.50 0.58
CA ASP A 99 2.26 -22.00 -0.54
C ASP A 99 3.34 -22.94 -0.05
N PHE A 100 4.00 -22.59 1.05
CA PHE A 100 5.00 -23.44 1.68
C PHE A 100 4.41 -24.78 2.10
N ASN A 101 3.27 -24.78 2.78
CA ASN A 101 2.58 -26.00 3.21
C ASN A 101 2.12 -26.84 2.01
N PHE A 102 1.61 -26.20 0.97
CA PHE A 102 1.23 -26.89 -0.26
C PHE A 102 2.42 -27.59 -0.90
N ASN A 103 3.56 -26.91 -1.02
CA ASN A 103 4.77 -27.48 -1.60
C ASN A 103 5.35 -28.63 -0.77
N ASN A 104 5.29 -28.52 0.56
CA ASN A 104 5.77 -29.59 1.46
C ASN A 104 4.80 -30.75 1.56
N GLU A 105 3.53 -30.51 1.41
CA GLU A 105 2.48 -31.50 1.52
C GLU A 105 1.83 -31.79 0.16
N ILE A 106 2.63 -31.75 -0.89
CA ILE A 106 2.17 -31.94 -2.28
C ILE A 106 1.37 -33.24 -2.45
N TYR A 107 1.56 -34.19 -1.54
CA TYR A 107 0.85 -35.47 -1.49
C TYR A 107 -0.41 -35.45 -0.62
N ASN A 108 -0.72 -34.33 0.06
CA ASN A 108 -1.83 -34.21 0.99
C ASN A 108 -2.80 -33.10 0.55
N LYS A 109 -3.57 -33.37 -0.49
CA LYS A 109 -4.50 -32.41 -1.10
C LYS A 109 -5.58 -31.88 -0.15
N LYS A 110 -5.87 -32.58 0.95
CA LYS A 110 -6.92 -32.17 1.90
C LYS A 110 -6.55 -30.90 2.66
N ASN A 111 -5.28 -30.72 2.99
CA ASN A 111 -4.85 -29.59 3.81
C ASN A 111 -4.83 -28.28 3.04
N SER A 112 -4.49 -28.30 1.74
CA SER A 112 -4.52 -27.08 0.93
C SER A 112 -5.93 -26.52 0.79
N ASN A 113 -6.94 -27.38 0.64
CA ASN A 113 -8.34 -26.98 0.57
C ASN A 113 -8.82 -26.36 1.89
N ILE A 114 -8.44 -26.94 3.02
CA ILE A 114 -8.79 -26.42 4.34
C ILE A 114 -8.18 -25.01 4.53
N ASN A 115 -6.94 -24.81 4.12
CA ASN A 115 -6.28 -23.52 4.25
C ASN A 115 -6.95 -22.43 3.40
N MET A 116 -7.38 -22.76 2.19
CA MET A 116 -8.13 -21.85 1.33
C MET A 116 -9.48 -21.48 1.94
N GLU A 117 -10.20 -22.46 2.47
CA GLU A 117 -11.48 -22.21 3.16
C GLU A 117 -11.28 -21.29 4.37
N PHE A 118 -10.23 -21.50 5.13
CA PHE A 118 -9.90 -20.65 6.29
C PHE A 118 -9.70 -19.19 5.87
N LEU A 119 -8.94 -18.96 4.82
CA LEU A 119 -8.69 -17.60 4.30
C LEU A 119 -9.99 -16.94 3.85
N ILE A 120 -10.83 -17.64 3.12
CA ILE A 120 -12.12 -17.14 2.65
C ILE A 120 -13.03 -16.79 3.84
N LYS A 121 -13.13 -17.66 4.84
CA LYS A 121 -13.94 -17.41 6.04
C LYS A 121 -13.50 -16.20 6.83
N ASN A 122 -12.20 -15.88 6.82
CA ASN A 122 -11.64 -14.77 7.58
C ASN A 122 -11.54 -13.48 6.76
N GLY A 123 -12.08 -13.44 5.54
CA GLY A 123 -12.18 -12.23 4.74
C GLY A 123 -10.88 -11.77 4.09
N PHE A 124 -9.95 -12.66 3.91
CA PHE A 124 -8.68 -12.33 3.26
C PHE A 124 -8.75 -12.42 1.73
#